data_fa9ceb438fcaaa8c9f5f52ef1dc72d1c
#
_entry.id   fa9ceb438fcaaa8c9f5f52ef1dc72d1c
#
_cell.length_a   1.000
_cell.length_b   1.000
_cell.length_c   1.000
_cell.angle_alpha   90.00
_cell.angle_beta   90.00
_cell.angle_gamma   90.00
#
_symmetry.space_group_name_H-M   'P 1'
#
loop_
_entity.id
_entity.type
_entity.pdbx_description
1 polymer ?
#
loop_
_entity_poly.entity_id
_entity_poly.type
_entity_poly.pdbx_seq_one_letter_code
_entity_poly.pdbx_strand_id
1 'polypeptide(L)'
;MNDLPPLSRMTPPPENRCKNNNPRQVFSIGFWSGLVVLSLLASPAQAEWTVTGTGILFWTDDIGIFSATRRLSRDGDPTQPALDTRLTDKGSSVVFEPQLNISTSLQNRLGTLQLSVLGQGFIFTEDSRFNQGMLRLQAVQSVSPETRLRLRYEYVPDQFLGDNEDRHAGQTGLVAEKLTSNIWSARIEHDVTPDLEVKLLGRFGMRRYNEAFAERDLNFWTIGPHVDWRVTQKINVGFGYHYERGLADGRNQPQLEDDVSYINHYFTADLDIELIERLSLLTAFHYEYNIWTSSIAGDERNGAHENVFQGEAILVRHLNERVRVFGGVQRSSRKESFEQSAVKNTNVGIGVQADF
;
A
#
# COMPACT_ATOMS: atom_id res chain seq x y z
N MET A 1 -8.41 -58.41 -51.84
CA MET A 1 -9.49 -59.07 -51.08
C MET A 1 -8.93 -59.35 -49.70
N ASN A 2 -9.15 -58.51 -48.76
CA ASN A 2 -9.04 -58.77 -47.31
C ASN A 2 -9.82 -57.69 -46.59
N ASP A 3 -10.86 -58.14 -45.88
CA ASP A 3 -11.84 -57.32 -45.18
C ASP A 3 -11.24 -56.65 -43.91
N LEU A 4 -11.55 -55.38 -43.74
CA LEU A 4 -11.31 -54.63 -42.49
C LEU A 4 -12.59 -54.67 -41.62
N PRO A 5 -12.51 -54.94 -40.31
CA PRO A 5 -13.66 -54.90 -39.40
C PRO A 5 -14.06 -53.45 -39.02
N PRO A 6 -15.35 -53.26 -38.60
CA PRO A 6 -15.89 -51.91 -38.35
C PRO A 6 -15.44 -51.32 -37.01
N LEU A 7 -15.18 -50.01 -37.01
CA LEU A 7 -14.85 -49.18 -35.85
C LEU A 7 -16.02 -49.14 -34.83
N SER A 8 -15.82 -49.70 -33.66
CA SER A 8 -16.71 -49.55 -32.50
C SER A 8 -16.68 -48.10 -31.98
N ARG A 9 -17.87 -47.53 -31.78
CA ARG A 9 -18.07 -46.20 -31.14
C ARG A 9 -17.55 -46.23 -29.72
N MET A 10 -16.53 -45.45 -29.44
CA MET A 10 -16.14 -45.11 -28.06
C MET A 10 -17.05 -43.99 -27.52
N THR A 11 -17.77 -44.31 -26.45
CA THR A 11 -18.47 -43.29 -25.62
C THR A 11 -17.44 -42.47 -24.85
N PRO A 12 -17.61 -41.15 -24.73
CA PRO A 12 -16.73 -40.35 -23.91
C PRO A 12 -16.94 -40.66 -22.43
N PRO A 13 -15.87 -40.54 -21.60
CA PRO A 13 -15.98 -40.74 -20.15
C PRO A 13 -16.82 -39.62 -19.51
N PRO A 14 -17.43 -39.83 -18.34
CA PRO A 14 -18.26 -38.85 -17.67
C PRO A 14 -17.42 -37.67 -17.17
N GLU A 15 -17.88 -36.46 -17.46
CA GLU A 15 -17.34 -35.20 -16.90
C GLU A 15 -17.43 -35.26 -15.37
N ASN A 16 -16.26 -35.36 -14.73
CA ASN A 16 -16.13 -35.05 -13.31
C ASN A 16 -16.26 -33.53 -13.13
N ARG A 17 -17.47 -33.05 -12.81
CA ARG A 17 -17.68 -31.72 -12.29
C ARG A 17 -16.95 -31.60 -10.96
N CYS A 18 -15.74 -31.07 -10.98
CA CYS A 18 -15.11 -30.49 -9.79
C CYS A 18 -16.04 -29.40 -9.25
N LYS A 19 -16.66 -29.68 -8.10
CA LYS A 19 -17.36 -28.65 -7.32
C LYS A 19 -16.30 -27.65 -6.87
N ASN A 20 -16.28 -26.51 -7.54
CA ASN A 20 -15.47 -25.35 -7.18
C ASN A 20 -16.01 -24.78 -5.86
N ASN A 21 -15.50 -25.26 -4.73
CA ASN A 21 -15.73 -24.66 -3.42
C ASN A 21 -14.89 -23.39 -3.36
N ASN A 22 -15.46 -22.28 -3.76
CA ASN A 22 -14.85 -20.96 -3.75
C ASN A 22 -14.83 -20.43 -2.29
N PRO A 23 -13.67 -20.32 -1.61
CA PRO A 23 -13.60 -19.80 -0.22
C PRO A 23 -13.73 -18.28 -0.15
N ARG A 24 -14.27 -17.64 -1.19
CA ARG A 24 -14.29 -16.17 -1.34
C ARG A 24 -15.20 -15.40 -0.38
N GLN A 25 -15.93 -16.05 0.54
CA GLN A 25 -16.95 -15.34 1.34
C GLN A 25 -16.73 -15.27 2.86
N VAL A 26 -15.67 -15.83 3.43
CA VAL A 26 -15.62 -16.03 4.89
C VAL A 26 -14.94 -14.90 5.69
N PHE A 27 -14.17 -13.99 5.06
CA PHE A 27 -13.37 -13.02 5.81
C PHE A 27 -13.96 -11.61 5.97
N SER A 28 -15.04 -11.24 5.27
CA SER A 28 -15.63 -9.90 5.39
C SER A 28 -16.44 -9.67 6.69
N ILE A 29 -16.86 -10.74 7.37
CA ILE A 29 -17.79 -10.65 8.51
C ILE A 29 -17.08 -10.18 9.79
N GLY A 30 -15.80 -10.51 9.99
CA GLY A 30 -15.09 -10.22 11.25
C GLY A 30 -14.76 -8.75 11.47
N PHE A 31 -14.43 -7.98 10.41
CA PHE A 31 -14.08 -6.57 10.55
C PHE A 31 -15.29 -5.68 10.82
N TRP A 32 -16.39 -5.92 10.12
CA TRP A 32 -17.66 -5.21 10.35
C TRP A 32 -18.21 -5.45 11.75
N SER A 33 -18.05 -6.65 12.28
CA SER A 33 -18.45 -6.99 13.65
C SER A 33 -17.68 -6.18 14.71
N GLY A 34 -16.37 -5.96 14.51
CA GLY A 34 -15.54 -5.14 15.40
C GLY A 34 -15.92 -3.66 15.37
N LEU A 35 -16.19 -3.11 14.19
CA LEU A 35 -16.60 -1.70 14.01
C LEU A 35 -17.99 -1.44 14.59
N VAL A 36 -18.93 -2.36 14.42
CA VAL A 36 -20.29 -2.29 14.98
C VAL A 36 -20.26 -2.39 16.50
N VAL A 37 -19.42 -3.25 17.08
CA VAL A 37 -19.28 -3.35 18.55
C VAL A 37 -18.69 -2.07 19.16
N LEU A 38 -17.71 -1.42 18.50
CA LEU A 38 -17.16 -0.14 18.93
C LEU A 38 -18.20 1.00 18.87
N SER A 39 -19.06 1.01 17.86
CA SER A 39 -20.10 2.04 17.71
C SER A 39 -21.26 1.88 18.72
N LEU A 40 -21.58 0.66 19.16
CA LEU A 40 -22.62 0.38 20.16
C LEU A 40 -22.24 0.85 21.57
N LEU A 41 -20.97 1.16 21.84
CA LEU A 41 -20.49 1.71 23.11
C LEU A 41 -20.55 3.24 23.16
N ALA A 42 -20.93 3.90 22.07
CA ALA A 42 -20.99 5.36 21.98
C ALA A 42 -22.23 5.87 22.72
N SER A 43 -22.05 6.80 23.66
CA SER A 43 -23.14 7.64 24.18
C SER A 43 -23.57 8.61 23.09
N PRO A 44 -24.84 9.06 23.03
CA PRO A 44 -25.31 10.08 22.07
C PRO A 44 -24.78 11.48 22.48
N ALA A 45 -23.47 11.65 22.53
CA ALA A 45 -22.83 12.94 22.65
C ALA A 45 -22.79 13.62 21.27
N GLN A 46 -22.82 14.95 21.23
CA GLN A 46 -22.74 15.72 20.00
C GLN A 46 -21.49 15.29 19.23
N ALA A 47 -21.69 14.66 18.06
CA ALA A 47 -20.61 14.26 17.17
C ALA A 47 -20.09 15.52 16.47
N GLU A 48 -18.82 15.85 16.72
CA GLU A 48 -18.14 16.90 15.96
C GLU A 48 -17.60 16.30 14.67
N TRP A 49 -18.03 16.88 13.54
CA TRP A 49 -17.59 16.46 12.22
C TRP A 49 -16.51 17.41 11.69
N THR A 50 -15.47 16.85 11.13
CA THR A 50 -14.43 17.60 10.43
C THR A 50 -14.31 17.05 9.01
N VAL A 51 -14.24 17.93 8.04
CA VAL A 51 -14.01 17.60 6.63
C VAL A 51 -12.73 18.28 6.20
N THR A 52 -11.77 17.49 5.70
CA THR A 52 -10.49 17.98 5.20
C THR A 52 -10.37 17.64 3.72
N GLY A 53 -10.20 18.67 2.88
CA GLY A 53 -9.93 18.52 1.46
C GLY A 53 -8.45 18.81 1.17
N THR A 54 -7.80 17.96 0.36
CA THR A 54 -6.42 18.17 -0.11
C THR A 54 -6.36 18.00 -1.62
N GLY A 55 -5.64 18.89 -2.30
CA GLY A 55 -5.32 18.76 -3.71
C GLY A 55 -3.83 18.93 -3.91
N ILE A 56 -3.19 17.98 -4.59
CA ILE A 56 -1.75 18.00 -4.87
C ILE A 56 -1.54 17.83 -6.38
N LEU A 57 -0.63 18.62 -6.94
CA LEU A 57 -0.12 18.46 -8.30
C LEU A 57 1.34 18.00 -8.21
N PHE A 58 1.64 16.88 -8.83
CA PHE A 58 3.00 16.37 -8.99
C PHE A 58 3.41 16.40 -10.45
N TRP A 59 4.68 16.69 -10.68
CA TRP A 59 5.38 16.26 -11.87
C TRP A 59 6.26 15.06 -11.50
N THR A 60 6.23 14.02 -12.32
CA THR A 60 7.09 12.83 -12.19
C THR A 60 7.90 12.63 -13.46
N ASP A 61 9.14 12.19 -13.36
CA ASP A 61 9.97 11.82 -14.50
C ASP A 61 9.70 10.39 -15.00
N ASP A 62 9.02 9.54 -14.22
CA ASP A 62 8.60 8.19 -14.61
C ASP A 62 7.26 7.80 -13.95
N ILE A 63 6.22 7.60 -14.76
CA ILE A 63 4.88 7.26 -14.31
C ILE A 63 4.84 5.91 -13.59
N GLY A 64 5.52 4.89 -14.13
CA GLY A 64 5.52 3.54 -13.57
C GLY A 64 6.12 3.52 -12.18
N ILE A 65 7.27 4.15 -11.99
CA ILE A 65 7.93 4.24 -10.70
C ILE A 65 7.15 5.12 -9.72
N PHE A 66 6.55 6.25 -10.17
CA PHE A 66 5.73 7.10 -9.30
C PHE A 66 4.60 6.32 -8.63
N SER A 67 3.87 5.50 -9.39
CA SER A 67 2.74 4.74 -8.84
C SER A 67 3.16 3.78 -7.73
N ALA A 68 4.43 3.40 -7.70
CA ALA A 68 5.03 2.55 -6.70
C ALA A 68 5.67 3.34 -5.54
N THR A 69 6.55 4.30 -5.84
CA THR A 69 7.34 5.00 -4.82
C THR A 69 6.54 6.02 -4.02
N ARG A 70 5.51 6.65 -4.62
CA ARG A 70 4.64 7.60 -3.92
C ARG A 70 3.98 7.02 -2.68
N ARG A 71 3.80 5.71 -2.64
CA ARG A 71 3.21 5.00 -1.50
C ARG A 71 4.14 4.85 -0.30
N LEU A 72 5.45 4.97 -0.50
CA LEU A 72 6.43 4.96 0.58
C LEU A 72 6.49 6.30 1.32
N SER A 73 5.78 7.34 0.85
CA SER A 73 5.86 8.63 1.49
C SER A 73 5.25 8.61 2.90
N ARG A 74 5.66 9.54 3.70
CA ARG A 74 5.45 9.86 5.12
C ARG A 74 4.36 9.13 5.94
N ASP A 75 3.35 8.60 5.32
CA ASP A 75 2.29 7.85 6.03
C ASP A 75 2.81 6.54 6.66
N GLY A 76 4.09 6.20 6.43
CA GLY A 76 4.78 5.10 7.09
C GLY A 76 4.16 3.74 6.80
N ASP A 77 3.50 3.60 5.66
CA ASP A 77 2.70 2.43 5.37
C ASP A 77 3.06 1.84 4.00
N PRO A 78 4.23 1.17 3.88
CA PRO A 78 4.62 0.53 2.63
C PRO A 78 3.65 -0.61 2.33
N THR A 79 2.85 -0.44 1.30
CA THR A 79 1.91 -1.45 0.83
C THR A 79 2.17 -1.81 -0.63
N GLN A 80 3.42 -1.65 -1.07
CA GLN A 80 3.77 -1.81 -2.47
C GLN A 80 3.71 -3.26 -2.91
N PRO A 81 3.11 -3.51 -4.09
CA PRO A 81 3.36 -4.75 -4.81
C PRO A 81 4.81 -4.76 -5.32
N ALA A 82 5.34 -5.94 -5.55
CA ALA A 82 6.54 -6.10 -6.33
C ALA A 82 6.38 -5.42 -7.69
N LEU A 83 7.38 -4.65 -8.11
CA LEU A 83 7.39 -4.02 -9.43
C LEU A 83 8.10 -4.91 -10.42
N ASP A 84 7.54 -5.05 -11.59
CA ASP A 84 8.26 -5.57 -12.74
C ASP A 84 9.15 -4.47 -13.33
N THR A 85 10.36 -4.82 -13.75
CA THR A 85 11.32 -3.91 -14.42
C THR A 85 10.75 -3.27 -15.67
N ARG A 86 9.79 -3.92 -16.34
CA ARG A 86 9.12 -3.40 -17.56
C ARG A 86 8.23 -2.18 -17.30
N LEU A 87 7.98 -1.83 -16.04
CA LEU A 87 7.27 -0.61 -15.67
C LEU A 87 8.13 0.64 -15.71
N THR A 88 9.43 0.51 -15.92
CA THR A 88 10.35 1.62 -16.03
C THR A 88 10.28 2.28 -17.43
N ASP A 89 10.74 3.52 -17.54
CA ASP A 89 10.77 4.31 -18.78
C ASP A 89 9.38 4.54 -19.41
N LYS A 90 8.34 4.72 -18.59
CA LYS A 90 6.98 5.05 -19.07
C LYS A 90 6.79 6.53 -19.38
N GLY A 91 7.84 7.34 -19.23
CA GLY A 91 7.83 8.76 -19.49
C GLY A 91 7.33 9.61 -18.32
N SER A 92 7.48 10.92 -18.49
CA SER A 92 7.06 11.90 -17.48
C SER A 92 5.56 12.17 -17.57
N SER A 93 4.96 12.59 -16.45
CA SER A 93 3.56 13.01 -16.38
C SER A 93 3.35 14.07 -15.30
N VAL A 94 2.26 14.80 -15.45
CA VAL A 94 1.64 15.51 -14.34
C VAL A 94 0.58 14.62 -13.72
N VAL A 95 0.58 14.56 -12.39
CA VAL A 95 -0.37 13.75 -11.61
C VAL A 95 -1.15 14.65 -10.69
N PHE A 96 -2.47 14.64 -10.78
CA PHE A 96 -3.34 15.29 -9.82
C PHE A 96 -3.79 14.27 -8.77
N GLU A 97 -3.59 14.62 -7.49
CA GLU A 97 -3.96 13.79 -6.33
C GLU A 97 -5.00 14.52 -5.47
N PRO A 98 -6.30 14.34 -5.73
CA PRO A 98 -7.37 14.78 -4.83
C PRO A 98 -7.52 13.84 -3.64
N GLN A 99 -7.74 14.42 -2.44
CA GLN A 99 -8.06 13.66 -1.23
C GLN A 99 -9.20 14.33 -0.49
N LEU A 100 -10.10 13.53 0.07
CA LEU A 100 -11.18 13.98 0.96
C LEU A 100 -11.19 13.07 2.19
N ASN A 101 -11.00 13.67 3.36
CA ASN A 101 -11.09 12.99 4.65
C ASN A 101 -12.28 13.54 5.44
N ILE A 102 -13.15 12.66 5.89
CA ILE A 102 -14.28 12.98 6.75
C ILE A 102 -14.06 12.24 8.07
N SER A 103 -14.08 12.96 9.18
CA SER A 103 -13.89 12.36 10.51
C SER A 103 -14.92 12.87 11.52
N THR A 104 -15.13 12.05 12.56
CA THR A 104 -15.97 12.42 13.70
C THR A 104 -15.36 11.85 14.99
N SER A 105 -15.60 12.54 16.09
CA SER A 105 -15.15 12.13 17.42
C SER A 105 -16.35 11.87 18.33
N LEU A 106 -16.32 10.71 19.01
CA LEU A 106 -17.37 10.25 19.90
C LEU A 106 -16.76 9.94 21.27
N GLN A 107 -17.43 10.30 22.35
CA GLN A 107 -17.04 9.88 23.69
C GLN A 107 -17.71 8.56 24.05
N ASN A 108 -16.96 7.61 24.61
CA ASN A 108 -17.46 6.35 25.10
C ASN A 108 -16.85 6.02 26.49
N ARG A 109 -17.17 4.86 27.06
CA ARG A 109 -16.70 4.45 28.40
C ARG A 109 -15.18 4.25 28.49
N LEU A 110 -14.51 3.99 27.36
CA LEU A 110 -13.07 3.78 27.31
C LEU A 110 -12.29 5.08 27.05
N GLY A 111 -12.97 6.13 26.57
CA GLY A 111 -12.38 7.40 26.20
C GLY A 111 -12.92 7.91 24.86
N THR A 112 -12.11 8.64 24.11
CA THR A 112 -12.49 9.17 22.80
C THR A 112 -12.31 8.12 21.71
N LEU A 113 -13.36 7.90 20.90
CA LEU A 113 -13.33 7.15 19.65
C LEU A 113 -13.39 8.13 18.47
N GLN A 114 -12.36 8.17 17.67
CA GLN A 114 -12.35 8.90 16.40
C GLN A 114 -12.56 7.93 15.24
N LEU A 115 -13.53 8.23 14.36
CA LEU A 115 -13.79 7.49 13.14
C LEU A 115 -13.46 8.38 11.94
N SER A 116 -12.84 7.84 10.90
CA SER A 116 -12.56 8.59 9.68
C SER A 116 -12.68 7.72 8.42
N VAL A 117 -13.05 8.40 7.32
CA VAL A 117 -13.11 7.85 5.97
C VAL A 117 -12.31 8.77 5.07
N LEU A 118 -11.29 8.23 4.40
CA LEU A 118 -10.47 8.92 3.41
C LEU A 118 -10.71 8.31 2.03
N GLY A 119 -11.08 9.15 1.07
CA GLY A 119 -11.00 8.85 -0.35
C GLY A 119 -9.81 9.58 -0.97
N GLN A 120 -9.02 8.89 -1.79
CA GLN A 120 -7.85 9.44 -2.47
C GLN A 120 -7.84 8.96 -3.92
N GLY A 121 -7.44 9.81 -4.84
CA GLY A 121 -7.27 9.49 -6.26
C GLY A 121 -5.89 9.88 -6.76
N PHE A 122 -5.45 9.23 -7.84
CA PHE A 122 -4.30 9.63 -8.64
C PHE A 122 -4.75 9.68 -10.11
N ILE A 123 -4.65 10.85 -10.72
CA ILE A 123 -5.11 11.13 -12.09
C ILE A 123 -3.89 11.57 -12.89
N PHE A 124 -3.48 10.72 -13.82
CA PHE A 124 -2.31 10.93 -14.67
C PHE A 124 -2.73 11.57 -15.98
N THR A 125 -2.00 12.59 -16.45
CA THR A 125 -2.32 13.31 -17.69
C THR A 125 -1.90 12.55 -18.93
N GLU A 126 -0.81 11.80 -18.87
CA GLU A 126 -0.21 11.16 -20.06
C GLU A 126 -0.74 9.74 -20.31
N ASP A 127 -0.98 8.96 -19.25
CA ASP A 127 -1.51 7.60 -19.38
C ASP A 127 -2.57 7.31 -18.32
N SER A 128 -3.83 7.37 -18.72
CA SER A 128 -4.99 7.15 -17.82
C SER A 128 -5.09 5.71 -17.31
N ARG A 129 -4.36 4.75 -17.85
CA ARG A 129 -4.32 3.37 -17.32
C ARG A 129 -3.76 3.32 -15.90
N PHE A 130 -2.88 4.28 -15.56
CA PHE A 130 -2.34 4.42 -14.21
C PHE A 130 -3.27 5.14 -13.23
N ASN A 131 -4.42 5.68 -13.70
CA ASN A 131 -5.41 6.27 -12.80
C ASN A 131 -5.86 5.24 -11.78
N GLN A 132 -5.82 5.63 -10.51
CA GLN A 132 -6.22 4.74 -9.42
C GLN A 132 -6.92 5.51 -8.30
N GLY A 133 -7.69 4.78 -7.51
CA GLY A 133 -8.34 5.30 -6.31
C GLY A 133 -8.03 4.43 -5.11
N MET A 134 -8.15 5.01 -3.92
CA MET A 134 -8.03 4.32 -2.64
C MET A 134 -9.15 4.77 -1.71
N LEU A 135 -9.68 3.83 -0.96
CA LEU A 135 -10.57 4.09 0.18
C LEU A 135 -9.89 3.60 1.46
N ARG A 136 -9.86 4.45 2.49
CA ARG A 136 -9.35 4.11 3.82
C ARG A 136 -10.43 4.35 4.87
N LEU A 137 -10.72 3.34 5.67
CA LEU A 137 -11.55 3.45 6.86
C LEU A 137 -10.64 3.34 8.09
N GLN A 138 -10.83 4.21 9.08
CA GLN A 138 -9.98 4.19 10.28
C GLN A 138 -10.82 4.45 11.52
N ALA A 139 -10.47 3.73 12.60
CA ALA A 139 -10.95 3.96 13.96
C ALA A 139 -9.75 4.12 14.91
N VAL A 140 -9.76 5.17 15.72
CA VAL A 140 -8.75 5.40 16.77
C VAL A 140 -9.47 5.50 18.10
N GLN A 141 -9.23 4.54 19.01
CA GLN A 141 -9.79 4.49 20.36
C GLN A 141 -8.71 4.88 21.38
N SER A 142 -8.92 5.94 22.11
CA SER A 142 -8.14 6.21 23.33
C SER A 142 -8.58 5.24 24.43
N VAL A 143 -7.66 4.40 24.89
CA VAL A 143 -7.92 3.41 25.97
C VAL A 143 -7.39 3.88 27.32
N SER A 144 -6.44 4.80 27.31
CA SER A 144 -5.99 5.64 28.43
C SER A 144 -5.52 6.99 27.92
N PRO A 145 -5.19 7.97 28.78
CA PRO A 145 -4.58 9.23 28.33
C PRO A 145 -3.32 9.04 27.50
N GLU A 146 -2.53 8.00 27.80
CA GLU A 146 -1.24 7.72 27.17
C GLU A 146 -1.32 6.66 26.05
N THR A 147 -2.47 5.92 25.93
CA THR A 147 -2.52 4.76 25.03
C THR A 147 -3.68 4.86 24.06
N ARG A 148 -3.39 4.69 22.77
CA ARG A 148 -4.37 4.65 21.69
C ARG A 148 -4.25 3.34 20.91
N LEU A 149 -5.40 2.80 20.53
CA LEU A 149 -5.52 1.69 19.57
C LEU A 149 -6.06 2.23 18.25
N ARG A 150 -5.33 2.05 17.17
CA ARG A 150 -5.74 2.42 15.82
C ARG A 150 -6.02 1.16 15.01
N LEU A 151 -7.20 1.08 14.42
CA LEU A 151 -7.60 0.06 13.45
C LEU A 151 -7.80 0.73 12.10
N ARG A 152 -7.31 0.13 11.00
CA ARG A 152 -7.41 0.67 9.67
C ARG A 152 -7.73 -0.44 8.67
N TYR A 153 -8.57 -0.12 7.70
CA TYR A 153 -8.79 -0.90 6.50
C TYR A 153 -8.52 -0.04 5.28
N GLU A 154 -7.78 -0.56 4.31
CA GLU A 154 -7.49 0.08 3.03
C GLU A 154 -7.92 -0.81 1.87
N TYR A 155 -8.55 -0.20 0.89
CA TYR A 155 -8.99 -0.83 -0.34
C TYR A 155 -8.47 -0.06 -1.54
N VAL A 156 -7.71 -0.74 -2.41
CA VAL A 156 -7.18 -0.19 -3.66
C VAL A 156 -7.64 -1.11 -4.79
N PRO A 157 -8.67 -0.73 -5.55
CA PRO A 157 -9.18 -1.53 -6.67
C PRO A 157 -8.31 -1.37 -7.92
N ASP A 158 -8.23 -2.42 -8.73
CA ASP A 158 -7.83 -2.45 -10.13
C ASP A 158 -6.60 -1.59 -10.49
N GLN A 159 -5.61 -1.54 -9.59
CA GLN A 159 -4.39 -0.82 -9.84
C GLN A 159 -3.63 -1.45 -11.00
N PHE A 160 -3.36 -0.65 -12.04
CA PHE A 160 -2.53 -1.07 -13.18
C PHE A 160 -1.05 -1.09 -12.76
N LEU A 161 -0.38 -2.22 -12.99
CA LEU A 161 1.05 -2.42 -12.70
C LEU A 161 1.92 -2.38 -13.96
N GLY A 162 1.33 -2.55 -15.13
CA GLY A 162 2.03 -2.56 -16.43
C GLY A 162 1.47 -3.59 -17.36
N ASP A 163 2.12 -3.72 -18.53
CA ASP A 163 1.83 -4.78 -19.50
C ASP A 163 2.91 -5.86 -19.34
N ASN A 164 2.52 -7.08 -18.92
CA ASN A 164 3.41 -8.20 -18.67
C ASN A 164 3.05 -9.43 -19.51
N GLU A 165 3.98 -10.38 -19.63
CA GLU A 165 3.74 -11.65 -20.32
C GLU A 165 2.82 -12.56 -19.51
N ASP A 166 1.75 -13.03 -20.14
CA ASP A 166 0.94 -14.11 -19.62
C ASP A 166 1.73 -15.43 -19.79
N ARG A 167 2.04 -16.09 -18.67
CA ARG A 167 2.80 -17.36 -18.66
C ARG A 167 1.93 -18.61 -18.76
N HIS A 168 0.62 -18.44 -18.93
CA HIS A 168 -0.28 -19.57 -19.14
C HIS A 168 -0.11 -20.17 -20.53
N ALA A 169 -0.26 -21.47 -20.63
CA ALA A 169 0.02 -22.24 -21.85
C ALA A 169 -0.70 -21.69 -23.08
N GLY A 170 0.06 -21.36 -24.11
CA GLY A 170 -0.44 -20.95 -25.43
C GLY A 170 -0.71 -19.46 -25.59
N GLN A 171 -0.49 -18.64 -24.58
CA GLN A 171 -0.57 -17.17 -24.71
C GLN A 171 0.82 -16.59 -24.90
N THR A 172 1.02 -15.91 -26.01
CA THR A 172 2.24 -15.13 -26.29
C THR A 172 1.83 -13.70 -26.53
N GLY A 173 2.09 -12.83 -25.58
CA GLY A 173 1.77 -11.41 -25.71
C GLY A 173 1.76 -10.69 -24.36
N LEU A 174 1.87 -9.37 -24.43
CA LEU A 174 1.75 -8.53 -23.25
C LEU A 174 0.28 -8.31 -22.91
N VAL A 175 -0.06 -8.56 -21.65
CA VAL A 175 -1.38 -8.37 -21.06
C VAL A 175 -1.29 -7.37 -19.93
N ALA A 176 -2.33 -6.54 -19.76
CA ALA A 176 -2.38 -5.59 -18.66
C ALA A 176 -2.44 -6.33 -17.31
N GLU A 177 -1.41 -6.15 -16.49
CA GLU A 177 -1.39 -6.64 -15.11
C GLU A 177 -2.11 -5.65 -14.20
N LYS A 178 -3.09 -6.14 -13.45
CA LYS A 178 -3.88 -5.36 -12.51
C LYS A 178 -3.96 -6.02 -11.16
N LEU A 179 -4.06 -5.21 -10.13
CA LEU A 179 -4.03 -5.65 -8.75
C LEU A 179 -5.12 -4.98 -7.92
N THR A 180 -5.88 -5.76 -7.16
CA THR A 180 -6.76 -5.27 -6.09
C THR A 180 -6.17 -5.61 -4.73
N SER A 181 -5.98 -4.60 -3.88
CA SER A 181 -5.44 -4.76 -2.53
C SER A 181 -6.53 -4.54 -1.47
N ASN A 182 -6.56 -5.44 -0.47
CA ASN A 182 -7.35 -5.33 0.75
C ASN A 182 -6.40 -5.47 1.94
N ILE A 183 -6.28 -4.43 2.78
CA ILE A 183 -5.27 -4.38 3.83
C ILE A 183 -5.91 -3.95 5.14
N TRP A 184 -5.70 -4.76 6.18
CA TRP A 184 -6.11 -4.49 7.56
C TRP A 184 -4.88 -4.23 8.40
N SER A 185 -4.92 -3.20 9.22
CA SER A 185 -3.85 -2.93 10.19
C SER A 185 -4.40 -2.59 11.56
N ALA A 186 -3.64 -2.96 12.58
CA ALA A 186 -3.83 -2.57 13.96
C ALA A 186 -2.52 -1.96 14.46
N ARG A 187 -2.61 -0.81 15.16
CA ARG A 187 -1.45 -0.14 15.75
C ARG A 187 -1.78 0.23 17.19
N ILE A 188 -0.90 -0.13 18.10
CA ILE A 188 -0.90 0.36 19.47
C ILE A 188 0.10 1.51 19.52
N GLU A 189 -0.34 2.66 20.07
CA GLU A 189 0.46 3.88 20.24
C GLU A 189 0.48 4.19 21.74
N HIS A 190 1.67 4.38 22.32
CA HIS A 190 1.84 4.60 23.77
C HIS A 190 2.84 5.72 24.03
N ASP A 191 2.39 6.76 24.71
CA ASP A 191 3.23 7.88 25.15
C ASP A 191 4.00 7.44 26.42
N VAL A 192 5.27 7.05 26.23
CA VAL A 192 6.17 6.63 27.34
C VAL A 192 6.54 7.84 28.21
N THR A 193 6.69 8.99 27.57
CA THR A 193 6.85 10.31 28.20
C THR A 193 6.08 11.34 27.36
N PRO A 194 5.89 12.59 27.83
CA PRO A 194 5.27 13.63 27.00
C PRO A 194 6.00 13.92 25.68
N ASP A 195 7.26 13.50 25.56
CA ASP A 195 8.12 13.76 24.40
C ASP A 195 8.50 12.48 23.63
N LEU A 196 8.11 11.29 24.12
CA LEU A 196 8.48 10.03 23.52
C LEU A 196 7.25 9.12 23.36
N GLU A 197 6.87 8.85 22.12
CA GLU A 197 5.82 7.89 21.75
C GLU A 197 6.44 6.64 21.13
N VAL A 198 5.98 5.47 21.55
CA VAL A 198 6.33 4.17 20.95
C VAL A 198 5.09 3.56 20.32
N LYS A 199 5.24 3.00 19.13
CA LYS A 199 4.15 2.38 18.36
C LYS A 199 4.52 0.97 17.97
N LEU A 200 3.54 0.08 17.96
CA LEU A 200 3.67 -1.26 17.40
C LEU A 200 2.58 -1.48 16.36
N LEU A 201 2.98 -1.74 15.13
CA LEU A 201 2.11 -2.04 14.01
C LEU A 201 2.03 -3.55 13.78
N GLY A 202 0.82 -4.05 13.56
CA GLY A 202 0.54 -5.34 12.94
C GLY A 202 -0.35 -5.13 11.72
N ARG A 203 -0.08 -5.85 10.62
CA ARG A 203 -0.83 -5.74 9.36
C ARG A 203 -1.04 -7.11 8.76
N PHE A 204 -2.19 -7.27 8.11
CA PHE A 204 -2.49 -8.38 7.22
C PHE A 204 -3.07 -7.83 5.93
N GLY A 205 -2.59 -8.32 4.79
CA GLY A 205 -3.08 -7.88 3.48
C GLY A 205 -3.27 -9.03 2.51
N MET A 206 -4.19 -8.80 1.58
CA MET A 206 -4.45 -9.66 0.44
C MET A 206 -4.30 -8.84 -0.83
N ARG A 207 -3.52 -9.33 -1.79
CA ARG A 207 -3.38 -8.80 -3.13
C ARG A 207 -3.93 -9.82 -4.11
N ARG A 208 -4.86 -9.40 -4.95
CA ARG A 208 -5.51 -10.25 -5.94
C ARG A 208 -5.29 -9.66 -7.32
N TYR A 209 -4.60 -10.41 -8.14
CA TYR A 209 -4.29 -10.05 -9.52
C TYR A 209 -5.45 -10.40 -10.44
N ASN A 210 -5.46 -9.86 -11.65
CA ASN A 210 -6.39 -10.31 -12.68
C ASN A 210 -6.05 -11.75 -13.13
N GLU A 211 -6.98 -12.37 -13.87
CA GLU A 211 -6.94 -13.81 -14.20
C GLU A 211 -5.64 -14.25 -14.87
N ALA A 212 -5.06 -13.41 -15.74
CA ALA A 212 -3.80 -13.69 -16.42
C ALA A 212 -2.57 -13.79 -15.50
N PHE A 213 -2.68 -13.31 -14.25
CA PHE A 213 -1.61 -13.29 -13.26
C PHE A 213 -2.09 -13.82 -11.90
N ALA A 214 -3.06 -14.76 -11.91
CA ALA A 214 -3.65 -15.28 -10.69
C ALA A 214 -2.63 -16.05 -9.80
N GLU A 215 -1.54 -16.56 -10.37
CA GLU A 215 -0.42 -17.16 -9.65
C GLU A 215 0.32 -16.19 -8.76
N ARG A 216 0.25 -14.88 -9.07
CA ARG A 216 0.79 -13.78 -8.26
C ARG A 216 -0.11 -13.39 -7.10
N ASP A 217 -1.33 -13.95 -6.99
CA ASP A 217 -2.20 -13.75 -5.83
C ASP A 217 -1.44 -14.04 -4.55
N LEU A 218 -1.42 -13.08 -3.62
CA LEU A 218 -0.64 -13.24 -2.40
C LEU A 218 -1.38 -12.75 -1.16
N ASN A 219 -1.01 -13.35 -0.04
CA ASN A 219 -1.32 -12.85 1.28
C ASN A 219 -0.02 -12.45 1.98
N PHE A 220 -0.05 -11.35 2.72
CA PHE A 220 1.12 -10.88 3.46
C PHE A 220 0.76 -10.46 4.87
N TRP A 221 1.75 -10.48 5.76
CA TRP A 221 1.66 -9.92 7.09
C TRP A 221 2.89 -9.09 7.41
N THR A 222 2.69 -8.03 8.19
CA THR A 222 3.74 -7.10 8.60
C THR A 222 3.69 -6.94 10.10
N ILE A 223 4.84 -6.79 10.73
CA ILE A 223 4.98 -6.34 12.11
C ILE A 223 6.12 -5.32 12.18
N GLY A 224 5.93 -4.27 13.01
CA GLY A 224 7.00 -3.28 13.12
C GLY A 224 6.83 -2.27 14.24
N PRO A 225 7.90 -1.99 14.99
CA PRO A 225 7.96 -0.89 15.93
C PRO A 225 8.23 0.45 15.23
N HIS A 226 7.73 1.53 15.85
CA HIS A 226 8.07 2.91 15.55
C HIS A 226 8.31 3.67 16.85
N VAL A 227 9.15 4.71 16.75
CA VAL A 227 9.43 5.63 17.85
C VAL A 227 9.35 7.05 17.30
N ASP A 228 8.56 7.91 17.92
CA ASP A 228 8.54 9.34 17.66
C ASP A 228 9.05 10.07 18.89
N TRP A 229 10.03 10.93 18.69
CA TRP A 229 10.68 11.67 19.75
C TRP A 229 10.68 13.17 19.46
N ARG A 230 10.05 13.95 20.34
CA ARG A 230 10.14 15.39 20.36
C ARG A 230 11.45 15.81 21.03
N VAL A 231 12.50 16.03 20.23
CA VAL A 231 13.84 16.41 20.71
C VAL A 231 13.81 17.82 21.33
N THR A 232 13.03 18.72 20.72
CA THR A 232 12.76 20.09 21.21
C THR A 232 11.32 20.46 20.84
N GLN A 233 10.86 21.64 21.27
CA GLN A 233 9.56 22.17 20.85
C GLN A 233 9.42 22.37 19.33
N LYS A 234 10.56 22.42 18.59
CA LYS A 234 10.61 22.69 17.15
C LYS A 234 11.12 21.51 16.32
N ILE A 235 11.60 20.46 16.95
CA ILE A 235 12.25 19.34 16.27
C ILE A 235 11.62 18.03 16.75
N ASN A 236 11.00 17.30 15.82
CA ASN A 236 10.54 15.93 16.02
C ASN A 236 11.35 14.99 15.13
N VAL A 237 11.67 13.80 15.64
CA VAL A 237 12.40 12.75 14.92
C VAL A 237 11.59 11.47 15.05
N GLY A 238 11.41 10.77 13.93
CA GLY A 238 10.76 9.47 13.88
C GLY A 238 11.72 8.40 13.39
N PHE A 239 11.58 7.18 13.91
CA PHE A 239 12.26 5.99 13.40
C PHE A 239 11.28 4.83 13.37
N GLY A 240 11.33 4.05 12.30
CA GLY A 240 10.50 2.88 12.15
C GLY A 240 11.24 1.72 11.50
N TYR A 241 10.79 0.52 11.84
CA TYR A 241 11.21 -0.70 11.18
C TYR A 241 10.00 -1.61 10.98
N HIS A 242 9.88 -2.19 9.78
CA HIS A 242 8.89 -3.22 9.50
C HIS A 242 9.56 -4.47 8.96
N TYR A 243 9.10 -5.61 9.43
CA TYR A 243 9.30 -6.91 8.81
C TYR A 243 8.00 -7.34 8.14
N GLU A 244 8.06 -7.68 6.86
CA GLU A 244 6.91 -8.17 6.11
C GLU A 244 7.23 -9.49 5.42
N ARG A 245 6.27 -10.40 5.40
CA ARG A 245 6.33 -11.66 4.68
C ARG A 245 5.14 -11.79 3.76
N GLY A 246 5.40 -11.88 2.44
CA GLY A 246 4.41 -12.18 1.41
C GLY A 246 4.54 -13.63 0.91
N LEU A 247 3.40 -14.30 0.71
CA LEU A 247 3.33 -15.66 0.19
C LEU A 247 2.38 -15.68 -1.00
N ALA A 248 2.93 -15.89 -2.19
CA ALA A 248 2.20 -15.96 -3.44
C ALA A 248 1.74 -17.40 -3.77
N ASP A 249 0.69 -17.50 -4.56
CA ASP A 249 0.15 -18.82 -5.00
C ASP A 249 1.07 -19.49 -6.03
N GLY A 250 1.89 -18.73 -6.76
CA GLY A 250 2.88 -19.20 -7.72
C GLY A 250 3.90 -20.20 -7.15
N ARG A 251 4.20 -20.13 -5.84
CA ARG A 251 5.04 -21.12 -5.14
C ARG A 251 4.55 -22.56 -5.28
N ASN A 252 3.25 -22.75 -5.54
CA ASN A 252 2.61 -24.05 -5.73
C ASN A 252 2.43 -24.40 -7.21
N GLN A 253 2.91 -23.56 -8.13
CA GLN A 253 2.75 -23.68 -9.59
C GLN A 253 4.10 -23.54 -10.30
N PRO A 254 5.06 -24.46 -10.07
CA PRO A 254 6.44 -24.33 -10.56
C PRO A 254 6.54 -24.29 -12.09
N GLN A 255 5.54 -24.78 -12.80
CA GLN A 255 5.49 -24.76 -14.27
C GLN A 255 5.33 -23.33 -14.85
N LEU A 256 4.88 -22.36 -14.04
CA LEU A 256 4.71 -20.97 -14.48
C LEU A 256 6.01 -20.13 -14.25
N GLU A 257 6.93 -20.63 -13.43
CA GLU A 257 8.20 -19.95 -13.09
C GLU A 257 7.98 -18.51 -12.61
N ASP A 258 6.89 -18.28 -11.82
CA ASP A 258 6.45 -16.94 -11.40
C ASP A 258 5.99 -16.92 -9.92
N ASP A 259 6.94 -17.13 -9.00
CA ASP A 259 6.69 -17.04 -7.56
C ASP A 259 7.16 -15.68 -7.03
N VAL A 260 6.22 -14.76 -6.83
CA VAL A 260 6.46 -13.43 -6.25
C VAL A 260 6.45 -13.41 -4.72
N SER A 261 6.68 -14.55 -4.06
CA SER A 261 6.82 -14.61 -2.60
C SER A 261 8.09 -13.89 -2.13
N TYR A 262 8.00 -13.15 -1.01
CA TYR A 262 9.11 -12.31 -0.55
C TYR A 262 9.19 -12.18 0.97
N ILE A 263 10.36 -11.71 1.43
CA ILE A 263 10.59 -11.08 2.73
C ILE A 263 10.98 -9.63 2.46
N ASN A 264 10.41 -8.70 3.21
CA ASN A 264 10.75 -7.29 3.13
C ASN A 264 11.22 -6.79 4.49
N HIS A 265 12.31 -6.02 4.49
CA HIS A 265 12.80 -5.24 5.61
C HIS A 265 12.72 -3.77 5.23
N TYR A 266 11.88 -3.01 5.92
CA TYR A 266 11.66 -1.60 5.68
C TYR A 266 12.08 -0.77 6.88
N PHE A 267 12.89 0.26 6.62
CA PHE A 267 13.34 1.23 7.60
C PHE A 267 12.87 2.62 7.19
N THR A 268 12.45 3.42 8.16
CA THR A 268 12.13 4.84 7.95
C THR A 268 12.81 5.70 9.00
N ALA A 269 13.19 6.91 8.59
CA ALA A 269 13.64 7.96 9.47
C ALA A 269 13.02 9.28 9.02
N ASP A 270 12.36 9.97 9.94
CA ASP A 270 11.63 11.20 9.69
C ASP A 270 12.20 12.31 10.55
N LEU A 271 12.24 13.53 10.01
CA LEU A 271 12.68 14.73 10.73
C LEU A 271 11.77 15.90 10.36
N ASP A 272 11.09 16.45 11.36
CA ASP A 272 10.23 17.61 11.24
C ASP A 272 10.83 18.77 12.00
N ILE A 273 11.04 19.92 11.32
CA ILE A 273 11.64 21.13 11.89
C ILE A 273 10.70 22.30 11.65
N GLU A 274 10.29 22.98 12.73
CA GLU A 274 9.71 24.31 12.62
C GLU A 274 10.82 25.34 12.41
N LEU A 275 10.98 25.82 11.16
CA LEU A 275 12.00 26.78 10.78
C LEU A 275 11.73 28.18 11.38
N ILE A 276 10.50 28.63 11.21
CA ILE A 276 9.94 29.86 11.79
C ILE A 276 8.45 29.61 12.06
N GLU A 277 7.80 30.50 12.76
CA GLU A 277 6.36 30.41 13.03
C GLU A 277 5.56 30.14 11.75
N ARG A 278 4.73 29.08 11.77
CA ARG A 278 3.88 28.60 10.66
C ARG A 278 4.63 28.13 9.42
N LEU A 279 5.94 27.91 9.47
CA LEU A 279 6.71 27.34 8.37
C LEU A 279 7.55 26.17 8.88
N SER A 280 7.29 24.98 8.35
CA SER A 280 8.00 23.79 8.73
C SER A 280 8.65 23.11 7.52
N LEU A 281 9.80 22.49 7.75
CA LEU A 281 10.43 21.54 6.84
C LEU A 281 10.18 20.15 7.38
N LEU A 282 9.59 19.30 6.54
CA LEU A 282 9.35 17.90 6.81
C LEU A 282 10.24 17.10 5.88
N THR A 283 11.03 16.17 6.42
CA THR A 283 11.87 15.29 5.64
C THR A 283 11.62 13.84 6.03
N ALA A 284 11.76 12.93 5.09
CA ALA A 284 11.72 11.50 5.37
C ALA A 284 12.75 10.77 4.51
N PHE A 285 13.29 9.69 5.06
CA PHE A 285 14.15 8.76 4.37
C PHE A 285 13.63 7.35 4.59
N HIS A 286 13.52 6.59 3.51
CA HIS A 286 13.05 5.21 3.51
C HIS A 286 14.09 4.31 2.85
N TYR A 287 14.33 3.17 3.47
CA TYR A 287 15.14 2.10 2.91
C TYR A 287 14.37 0.79 2.96
N GLU A 288 14.29 0.12 1.82
CA GLU A 288 13.61 -1.15 1.70
C GLU A 288 14.58 -2.18 1.12
N TYR A 289 14.63 -3.35 1.75
CA TYR A 289 15.37 -4.51 1.31
C TYR A 289 14.41 -5.68 1.13
N ASN A 290 14.10 -5.97 -0.14
CA ASN A 290 13.27 -7.09 -0.55
C ASN A 290 14.15 -8.29 -0.86
N ILE A 291 13.78 -9.46 -0.35
CA ILE A 291 14.39 -10.75 -0.65
C ILE A 291 13.32 -11.62 -1.28
N TRP A 292 13.46 -11.93 -2.55
CA TRP A 292 12.60 -12.88 -3.23
C TRP A 292 12.85 -14.28 -2.70
N THR A 293 11.80 -15.04 -2.42
CA THR A 293 11.90 -16.35 -1.78
C THR A 293 11.43 -17.49 -2.67
N SER A 294 11.40 -17.25 -4.00
CA SER A 294 11.15 -18.31 -4.97
C SER A 294 12.21 -19.41 -4.85
N SER A 295 11.75 -20.66 -4.81
CA SER A 295 12.59 -21.87 -4.88
C SER A 295 12.49 -22.57 -6.22
N ILE A 296 11.75 -21.97 -7.18
CA ILE A 296 11.46 -22.54 -8.47
C ILE A 296 12.69 -22.40 -9.37
N ALA A 297 13.16 -23.51 -9.92
CA ALA A 297 14.26 -23.51 -10.87
C ALA A 297 13.79 -22.84 -12.19
N GLY A 298 14.56 -21.87 -12.70
CA GLY A 298 14.21 -21.10 -13.89
C GLY A 298 13.51 -19.77 -13.59
N ASP A 299 12.93 -19.61 -12.41
CA ASP A 299 12.38 -18.33 -11.97
C ASP A 299 13.53 -17.33 -11.73
N GLU A 300 13.48 -16.19 -12.40
CA GLU A 300 14.48 -15.12 -12.27
C GLU A 300 14.60 -14.55 -10.85
N ARG A 301 13.55 -14.71 -10.03
CA ARG A 301 13.50 -14.30 -8.62
C ARG A 301 14.15 -15.28 -7.67
N ASN A 302 14.63 -16.44 -8.15
CA ASN A 302 15.31 -17.41 -7.30
C ASN A 302 16.63 -16.84 -6.79
N GLY A 303 16.69 -16.50 -5.49
CA GLY A 303 17.85 -15.88 -4.86
C GLY A 303 18.04 -14.38 -5.16
N ALA A 304 17.10 -13.76 -5.86
CA ALA A 304 17.16 -12.34 -6.15
C ALA A 304 16.81 -11.48 -4.93
N HIS A 305 17.33 -10.27 -4.91
CA HIS A 305 16.99 -9.26 -3.91
C HIS A 305 16.94 -7.88 -4.55
N GLU A 306 16.25 -6.97 -3.89
CA GLU A 306 16.05 -5.61 -4.34
C GLU A 306 16.36 -4.62 -3.22
N ASN A 307 16.96 -3.48 -3.58
CA ASN A 307 17.18 -2.35 -2.69
C ASN A 307 16.42 -1.14 -3.22
N VAL A 308 15.60 -0.54 -2.36
CA VAL A 308 14.89 0.72 -2.65
C VAL A 308 15.33 1.78 -1.65
N PHE A 309 15.76 2.92 -2.16
CA PHE A 309 16.04 4.12 -1.37
C PHE A 309 15.10 5.23 -1.81
N GLN A 310 14.50 5.91 -0.87
CA GLN A 310 13.66 7.07 -1.14
C GLN A 310 13.92 8.14 -0.10
N GLY A 311 14.09 9.37 -0.57
CA GLY A 311 14.16 10.56 0.26
C GLY A 311 13.15 11.59 -0.19
N GLU A 312 12.56 12.32 0.77
CA GLU A 312 11.66 13.43 0.47
C GLU A 312 11.93 14.61 1.38
N ALA A 313 11.63 15.80 0.86
CA ALA A 313 11.67 17.07 1.61
C ALA A 313 10.46 17.90 1.20
N ILE A 314 9.67 18.34 2.17
CA ILE A 314 8.43 19.09 1.99
C ILE A 314 8.47 20.32 2.86
N LEU A 315 8.28 21.49 2.26
CA LEU A 315 8.08 22.75 2.95
C LEU A 315 6.58 22.98 3.14
N VAL A 316 6.13 23.19 4.38
CA VAL A 316 4.72 23.41 4.73
C VAL A 316 4.56 24.81 5.31
N ARG A 317 3.65 25.62 4.73
CA ARG A 317 3.28 26.94 5.24
C ARG A 317 1.82 26.96 5.66
N HIS A 318 1.53 27.22 6.93
CA HIS A 318 0.19 27.49 7.41
C HIS A 318 -0.19 28.94 7.07
N LEU A 319 -1.20 29.14 6.22
CA LEU A 319 -1.70 30.46 5.88
C LEU A 319 -2.60 31.01 6.99
N ASN A 320 -3.41 30.12 7.56
CA ASN A 320 -4.24 30.36 8.74
C ASN A 320 -4.48 29.02 9.47
N GLU A 321 -5.42 28.98 10.42
CA GLU A 321 -5.73 27.77 11.21
C GLU A 321 -6.37 26.65 10.38
N ARG A 322 -6.97 26.97 9.22
CA ARG A 322 -7.72 26.02 8.38
C ARG A 322 -7.02 25.70 7.08
N VAL A 323 -6.11 26.54 6.61
CA VAL A 323 -5.50 26.40 5.28
C VAL A 323 -3.99 26.33 5.39
N ARG A 324 -3.43 25.29 4.78
CA ARG A 324 -1.99 25.14 4.58
C ARG A 324 -1.65 24.88 3.12
N VAL A 325 -0.52 25.41 2.67
CA VAL A 325 0.08 25.12 1.37
C VAL A 325 1.40 24.42 1.59
N PHE A 326 1.77 23.57 0.66
CA PHE A 326 3.02 22.85 0.75
C PHE A 326 3.61 22.60 -0.62
N GLY A 327 4.93 22.41 -0.66
CA GLY A 327 5.64 22.02 -1.86
C GLY A 327 6.87 21.21 -1.49
N GLY A 328 7.23 20.25 -2.34
CA GLY A 328 8.32 19.35 -2.01
C GLY A 328 8.88 18.59 -3.19
N VAL A 329 9.94 17.88 -2.91
CA VAL A 329 10.63 16.97 -3.84
C VAL A 329 10.78 15.61 -3.20
N GLN A 330 10.63 14.58 -4.00
CA GLN A 330 10.89 13.19 -3.65
C GLN A 330 11.83 12.61 -4.69
N ARG A 331 12.82 11.86 -4.22
CA ARG A 331 13.71 11.11 -5.08
C ARG A 331 13.83 9.69 -4.59
N SER A 332 13.71 8.74 -5.54
CA SER A 332 13.89 7.32 -5.27
C SER A 332 14.93 6.69 -6.17
N SER A 333 15.47 5.58 -5.73
CA SER A 333 16.39 4.71 -6.49
C SER A 333 16.07 3.28 -6.12
N ARG A 334 15.82 2.45 -7.11
CA ARG A 334 15.52 1.03 -6.99
C ARG A 334 16.52 0.22 -7.77
N LYS A 335 17.01 -0.88 -7.24
CA LYS A 335 17.92 -1.79 -7.93
C LYS A 335 17.66 -3.23 -7.51
N GLU A 336 17.32 -4.06 -8.48
CA GLU A 336 17.33 -5.52 -8.32
C GLU A 336 18.70 -6.11 -8.56
N SER A 337 18.98 -7.28 -7.94
CA SER A 337 20.30 -7.93 -7.97
C SER A 337 20.74 -8.38 -9.37
N PHE A 338 19.79 -8.63 -10.27
CA PHE A 338 20.05 -8.99 -11.66
C PHE A 338 20.13 -7.79 -12.61
N GLU A 339 19.77 -6.58 -12.16
CA GLU A 339 19.86 -5.35 -12.96
C GLU A 339 21.28 -4.78 -12.97
N GLN A 340 21.71 -4.26 -14.12
CA GLN A 340 23.02 -3.62 -14.23
C GLN A 340 23.05 -2.24 -13.58
N SER A 341 21.96 -1.48 -13.69
CA SER A 341 21.85 -0.11 -13.20
C SER A 341 20.57 0.09 -12.36
N ALA A 342 20.66 1.00 -11.40
CA ALA A 342 19.49 1.39 -10.63
C ALA A 342 18.53 2.24 -11.45
N VAL A 343 17.25 1.96 -11.34
CA VAL A 343 16.18 2.83 -11.83
C VAL A 343 15.98 3.96 -10.83
N LYS A 344 15.83 5.19 -11.32
CA LYS A 344 15.69 6.40 -10.50
C LYS A 344 14.42 7.12 -10.88
N ASN A 345 13.77 7.73 -9.88
CA ASN A 345 12.60 8.57 -10.11
C ASN A 345 12.69 9.85 -9.29
N THR A 346 12.20 10.95 -9.85
CA THR A 346 12.11 12.25 -9.20
C THR A 346 10.70 12.77 -9.34
N ASN A 347 10.09 13.14 -8.22
CA ASN A 347 8.79 13.76 -8.16
C ASN A 347 8.93 15.15 -7.55
N VAL A 348 8.25 16.14 -8.12
CA VAL A 348 8.16 17.50 -7.58
C VAL A 348 6.69 17.85 -7.47
N GLY A 349 6.26 18.30 -6.30
CA GLY A 349 4.86 18.56 -6.04
C GLY A 349 4.57 19.86 -5.30
N ILE A 350 3.36 20.37 -5.52
CA ILE A 350 2.77 21.46 -4.75
C ILE A 350 1.35 21.07 -4.36
N GLY A 351 0.89 21.53 -3.21
CA GLY A 351 -0.46 21.18 -2.76
C GLY A 351 -1.05 22.22 -1.82
N VAL A 352 -2.36 22.09 -1.66
CA VAL A 352 -3.14 22.87 -0.70
C VAL A 352 -4.05 21.89 0.07
N GLN A 353 -4.19 22.17 1.37
CA GLN A 353 -5.15 21.49 2.24
C GLN A 353 -5.99 22.54 2.94
N ALA A 354 -7.29 22.23 3.06
CA ALA A 354 -8.25 23.05 3.79
C ALA A 354 -9.15 22.20 4.69
N ASP A 355 -9.41 22.69 5.90
CA ASP A 355 -10.36 22.13 6.85
C ASP A 355 -11.65 22.96 6.87
N PHE A 356 -12.81 22.28 6.87
CA PHE A 356 -14.15 22.85 6.74
C PHE A 356 -15.00 22.61 7.99
#